data_0c5fbb03a320a37c253f2f0216ce651e
#
_entry.id   0c5fbb03a320a37c253f2f0216ce651e
#
_cell.length_a   1.000
_cell.length_b   1.000
_cell.length_c   1.000
_cell.angle_alpha   90.00
_cell.angle_beta   90.00
_cell.angle_gamma   90.00
#
_symmetry.space_group_name_H-M   'P 1'
#
loop_
_entity.id
_entity.type
_entity.pdbx_description
1 polymer ?
#
loop_
_entity_poly.entity_id
_entity_poly.type
_entity_poly.pdbx_seq_one_letter_code
_entity_poly.pdbx_strand_id
1 'polypeptide(L)'
;MLNGHFSAQPTFNARSVTAKSDDDVVLVSMARTAMTRAKKGPQAHTGPEAMLAPVLKDVLKKANNFDPKGVQEICIGNVLQPGAGSTTSRMAQFLAGIPDTTPLYGVNRLCSSGLQAVATITNSIRAGEIECGIGGGVESMSLFSMMGQVDPSALSDQVYEHDQANKCLLPMGMTSENVAEKYGITRAQQDQMAFESH
;
A
#
# COMPACT_ATOMS: atom_id res chain seq x y z
N MET A 1 38.06 11.72 8.99
CA MET A 1 37.61 11.04 10.22
C MET A 1 36.38 11.77 10.69
N LEU A 2 35.18 11.22 10.40
CA LEU A 2 33.92 11.72 10.93
C LEU A 2 33.43 10.69 11.94
N ASN A 3 33.85 10.84 13.19
CA ASN A 3 33.29 10.12 14.32
C ASN A 3 31.96 10.80 14.72
N GLY A 4 30.89 10.52 13.99
CA GLY A 4 29.55 10.85 14.42
C GLY A 4 29.00 9.70 15.25
N HIS A 5 28.96 9.84 16.56
CA HIS A 5 28.20 8.98 17.43
C HIS A 5 26.69 9.17 17.08
N PHE A 6 26.11 8.26 16.34
CA PHE A 6 24.68 8.06 16.35
C PHE A 6 24.32 7.42 17.71
N SER A 7 24.16 8.23 18.72
CA SER A 7 23.64 7.77 20.00
C SER A 7 22.12 7.86 19.99
N ALA A 8 21.52 6.81 20.50
CA ALA A 8 20.11 6.64 20.87
C ALA A 8 19.14 6.49 19.70
N GLN A 9 18.79 5.24 19.45
CA GLN A 9 17.47 4.91 18.88
C GLN A 9 16.39 5.69 19.65
N PRO A 10 15.50 6.44 18.99
CA PRO A 10 14.40 7.07 19.69
C PRO A 10 13.58 5.98 20.39
N THR A 11 13.55 6.02 21.71
CA THR A 11 12.69 5.13 22.48
C THR A 11 11.25 5.43 22.11
N PHE A 12 10.61 4.49 21.40
CA PHE A 12 9.20 4.59 21.06
C PHE A 12 8.38 4.68 22.37
N ASN A 13 7.85 5.85 22.65
CA ASN A 13 7.00 6.06 23.82
C ASN A 13 5.54 5.86 23.41
N ALA A 14 4.96 4.71 23.75
CA ALA A 14 3.57 4.38 23.45
C ALA A 14 2.57 5.45 23.97
N ARG A 15 2.91 6.18 25.04
CA ARG A 15 2.07 7.25 25.59
C ARG A 15 1.97 8.47 24.64
N SER A 16 2.99 8.74 23.84
CA SER A 16 2.98 9.83 22.88
C SER A 16 2.04 9.57 21.70
N VAL A 17 1.76 8.30 21.40
CA VAL A 17 0.88 7.88 20.27
C VAL A 17 -0.61 8.03 20.64
N THR A 18 -0.96 7.97 21.92
CA THR A 18 -2.35 8.05 22.41
C THR A 18 -2.74 9.47 22.83
N ALA A 19 -1.79 10.36 23.05
CA ALA A 19 -2.07 11.76 23.37
C ALA A 19 -2.57 12.48 22.10
N LYS A 20 -3.78 13.03 22.15
CA LYS A 20 -4.35 13.85 21.07
C LYS A 20 -3.75 15.25 21.12
N SER A 21 -3.48 15.81 19.93
CA SER A 21 -3.03 17.20 19.73
C SER A 21 -3.87 17.86 18.66
N ASP A 22 -4.03 19.18 18.75
CA ASP A 22 -4.70 19.96 17.70
C ASP A 22 -3.90 19.96 16.38
N ASP A 23 -2.61 19.61 16.43
CA ASP A 23 -1.72 19.47 15.27
C ASP A 23 -1.75 18.05 14.66
N ASP A 24 -2.60 17.15 15.15
CA ASP A 24 -2.70 15.80 14.62
C ASP A 24 -3.26 15.79 13.19
N VAL A 25 -2.57 15.07 12.30
CA VAL A 25 -3.12 14.77 10.97
C VAL A 25 -4.24 13.74 11.12
N VAL A 26 -5.40 14.05 10.58
CA VAL A 26 -6.62 13.25 10.74
C VAL A 26 -7.09 12.64 9.43
N LEU A 27 -7.74 11.49 9.49
CA LEU A 27 -8.44 10.87 8.37
C LEU A 27 -9.88 11.40 8.33
N VAL A 28 -10.19 12.21 7.33
CA VAL A 28 -11.51 12.84 7.18
C VAL A 28 -12.54 11.87 6.57
N SER A 29 -12.11 11.06 5.62
CA SER A 29 -12.99 10.07 4.97
C SER A 29 -12.21 8.85 4.52
N MET A 30 -12.92 7.75 4.32
CA MET A 30 -12.35 6.51 3.80
C MET A 30 -13.37 5.74 2.96
N ALA A 31 -12.86 5.03 1.95
CA ALA A 31 -13.65 4.18 1.08
C ALA A 31 -12.82 3.02 0.53
N ARG A 32 -13.46 1.95 0.14
CA ARG A 32 -12.86 0.85 -0.61
C ARG A 32 -13.89 0.14 -1.49
N THR A 33 -13.41 -0.58 -2.49
CA THR A 33 -14.22 -1.57 -3.20
C THR A 33 -14.41 -2.83 -2.36
N ALA A 34 -15.33 -3.70 -2.77
CA ALA A 34 -15.35 -5.08 -2.29
C ALA A 34 -14.05 -5.78 -2.69
N MET A 35 -13.55 -6.67 -1.83
CA MET A 35 -12.52 -7.63 -2.20
C MET A 35 -13.18 -8.84 -2.84
N THR A 36 -12.71 -9.23 -4.01
CA THR A 36 -13.28 -10.35 -4.75
C THR A 36 -12.21 -11.37 -5.12
N ARG A 37 -12.64 -12.61 -5.35
CA ARG A 37 -11.73 -13.68 -5.75
C ARG A 37 -11.04 -13.33 -7.07
N ALA A 38 -9.71 -13.35 -7.07
CA ALA A 38 -8.91 -13.12 -8.26
C ALA A 38 -9.24 -14.14 -9.37
N LYS A 39 -9.22 -13.70 -10.63
CA LYS A 39 -9.48 -14.49 -11.85
C LYS A 39 -10.91 -15.06 -12.00
N LYS A 40 -11.70 -15.13 -10.93
CA LYS A 40 -13.04 -15.75 -10.93
C LYS A 40 -14.13 -14.88 -10.30
N GLY A 41 -13.78 -13.82 -9.59
CA GLY A 41 -14.75 -12.93 -8.95
C GLY A 41 -15.32 -11.87 -9.92
N PRO A 42 -16.33 -11.09 -9.48
CA PRO A 42 -16.97 -10.08 -10.32
C PRO A 42 -16.01 -9.01 -10.88
N GLN A 43 -14.91 -8.75 -10.21
CA GLN A 43 -13.89 -7.76 -10.64
C GLN A 43 -12.73 -8.37 -11.44
N ALA A 44 -12.82 -9.64 -11.85
CA ALA A 44 -11.74 -10.35 -12.52
C ALA A 44 -11.24 -9.67 -13.81
N HIS A 45 -12.12 -8.92 -14.48
CA HIS A 45 -11.84 -8.22 -15.74
C HIS A 45 -11.86 -6.69 -15.60
N THR A 46 -11.92 -6.18 -14.35
CA THR A 46 -11.95 -4.74 -14.09
C THR A 46 -10.52 -4.19 -13.96
N GLY A 47 -10.21 -3.17 -14.77
CA GLY A 47 -8.90 -2.52 -14.73
C GLY A 47 -8.67 -1.76 -13.42
N PRO A 48 -7.40 -1.61 -13.00
CA PRO A 48 -7.07 -0.87 -11.77
C PRO A 48 -7.62 0.55 -11.77
N GLU A 49 -7.58 1.24 -12.91
CA GLU A 49 -8.12 2.60 -13.07
C GLU A 49 -9.64 2.63 -12.85
N ALA A 50 -10.34 1.61 -13.34
CA ALA A 50 -11.79 1.50 -13.20
C ALA A 50 -12.21 1.09 -11.77
N MET A 51 -11.34 0.41 -11.03
CA MET A 51 -11.56 0.14 -9.61
C MET A 51 -11.25 1.36 -8.74
N LEU A 52 -10.20 2.09 -9.04
CA LEU A 52 -9.74 3.22 -8.23
C LEU A 52 -10.61 4.47 -8.40
N ALA A 53 -11.03 4.80 -9.62
CA ALA A 53 -11.79 6.03 -9.89
C ALA A 53 -13.07 6.19 -9.05
N PRO A 54 -13.94 5.17 -8.90
CA PRO A 54 -15.12 5.30 -8.04
C PRO A 54 -14.76 5.46 -6.56
N VAL A 55 -13.66 4.87 -6.10
CA VAL A 55 -13.18 5.03 -4.72
C VAL A 55 -12.75 6.47 -4.46
N LEU A 56 -11.99 7.08 -5.39
CA LEU A 56 -11.60 8.49 -5.29
C LEU A 56 -12.84 9.41 -5.28
N LYS A 57 -13.85 9.15 -6.10
CA LYS A 57 -15.11 9.90 -6.07
C LYS A 57 -15.84 9.75 -4.73
N ASP A 58 -15.93 8.53 -4.20
CA ASP A 58 -16.64 8.25 -2.95
C ASP A 58 -15.95 8.88 -1.74
N VAL A 59 -14.62 8.89 -1.71
CA VAL A 59 -13.83 9.56 -0.67
C VAL A 59 -14.14 11.06 -0.62
N LEU A 60 -14.15 11.74 -1.78
CA LEU A 60 -14.48 13.17 -1.86
C LEU A 60 -15.93 13.44 -1.46
N LYS A 61 -16.85 12.59 -1.91
CA LYS A 61 -18.26 12.68 -1.53
C LYS A 61 -18.46 12.53 -0.01
N LYS A 62 -17.82 11.53 0.61
CA LYS A 62 -17.89 11.27 2.05
C LYS A 62 -17.21 12.36 2.88
N ALA A 63 -16.25 13.07 2.31
CA ALA A 63 -15.64 14.27 2.90
C ALA A 63 -16.52 15.53 2.69
N ASN A 64 -17.83 15.39 2.85
CA ASN A 64 -18.80 16.48 2.69
C ASN A 64 -18.79 17.15 1.29
N ASN A 65 -18.67 16.33 0.24
CA ASN A 65 -18.54 16.76 -1.15
C ASN A 65 -17.34 17.72 -1.34
N PHE A 66 -16.20 17.35 -0.79
CA PHE A 66 -14.97 18.13 -0.88
C PHE A 66 -14.64 18.46 -2.35
N ASP A 67 -14.29 19.72 -2.61
CA ASP A 67 -13.94 20.15 -3.96
C ASP A 67 -12.68 19.40 -4.45
N PRO A 68 -12.76 18.67 -5.56
CA PRO A 68 -11.60 17.98 -6.14
C PRO A 68 -10.37 18.88 -6.35
N LYS A 69 -10.57 20.18 -6.58
CA LYS A 69 -9.49 21.16 -6.73
C LYS A 69 -8.72 21.43 -5.44
N GLY A 70 -9.30 21.08 -4.30
CA GLY A 70 -8.65 21.21 -2.99
C GLY A 70 -7.70 20.05 -2.67
N VAL A 71 -7.68 19.00 -3.48
CA VAL A 71 -6.72 17.90 -3.30
C VAL A 71 -5.36 18.34 -3.82
N GLN A 72 -4.38 18.43 -2.92
CA GLN A 72 -3.06 18.96 -3.26
C GLN A 72 -2.06 17.90 -3.69
N GLU A 73 -2.24 16.63 -3.25
CA GLU A 73 -1.37 15.51 -3.61
C GLU A 73 -2.09 14.18 -3.50
N ILE A 74 -1.71 13.22 -4.35
CA ILE A 74 -2.23 11.84 -4.32
C ILE A 74 -1.06 10.85 -4.35
N CYS A 75 -1.02 9.93 -3.39
CA CYS A 75 -0.09 8.82 -3.37
C CYS A 75 -0.86 7.50 -3.42
N ILE A 76 -0.56 6.64 -4.40
CA ILE A 76 -1.24 5.35 -4.59
C ILE A 76 -0.24 4.19 -4.51
N GLY A 77 -0.51 3.28 -3.59
CA GLY A 77 0.23 2.03 -3.44
C GLY A 77 -0.19 1.00 -4.48
N ASN A 78 0.79 0.41 -5.14
CA ASN A 78 0.58 -0.73 -6.05
C ASN A 78 1.86 -1.56 -6.14
N VAL A 79 1.73 -2.88 -6.25
CA VAL A 79 2.87 -3.80 -6.31
C VAL A 79 3.08 -4.38 -7.70
N LEU A 80 2.00 -4.85 -8.34
CA LEU A 80 2.09 -5.76 -9.48
C LEU A 80 2.20 -5.03 -10.82
N GLN A 81 1.75 -3.78 -10.90
CA GLN A 81 1.85 -3.01 -12.12
C GLN A 81 3.26 -2.40 -12.29
N PRO A 82 3.76 -2.28 -13.53
CA PRO A 82 4.98 -1.53 -13.81
C PRO A 82 4.91 -0.11 -13.24
N GLY A 83 6.04 0.39 -12.71
CA GLY A 83 6.13 1.74 -12.15
C GLY A 83 5.13 2.02 -11.01
N ALA A 84 4.84 1.00 -10.18
CA ALA A 84 3.88 1.08 -9.09
C ALA A 84 2.49 1.60 -9.52
N GLY A 85 2.09 1.32 -10.75
CA GLY A 85 0.78 1.69 -11.29
C GLY A 85 0.55 3.20 -11.40
N SER A 86 1.58 4.02 -11.46
CA SER A 86 1.45 5.49 -11.50
C SER A 86 0.59 5.96 -12.67
N THR A 87 0.78 5.39 -13.87
CA THR A 87 0.02 5.78 -15.06
C THR A 87 -1.47 5.44 -14.95
N THR A 88 -1.82 4.23 -14.54
CA THR A 88 -3.22 3.82 -14.36
C THR A 88 -3.90 4.59 -13.22
N SER A 89 -3.16 4.88 -12.15
CA SER A 89 -3.65 5.71 -11.05
C SER A 89 -3.92 7.15 -11.51
N ARG A 90 -3.06 7.70 -12.38
CA ARG A 90 -3.28 9.02 -12.99
C ARG A 90 -4.53 9.04 -13.87
N MET A 91 -4.77 7.98 -14.64
CA MET A 91 -6.02 7.82 -15.40
C MET A 91 -7.23 7.81 -14.47
N ALA A 92 -7.17 7.05 -13.36
CA ALA A 92 -8.24 7.01 -12.37
C ALA A 92 -8.51 8.38 -11.74
N GLN A 93 -7.49 9.19 -11.48
CA GLN A 93 -7.61 10.56 -11.00
C GLN A 93 -8.48 11.39 -11.94
N PHE A 94 -8.21 11.36 -13.24
CA PHE A 94 -9.01 12.10 -14.23
C PHE A 94 -10.44 11.58 -14.33
N LEU A 95 -10.62 10.27 -14.34
CA LEU A 95 -11.95 9.65 -14.30
C LEU A 95 -12.73 10.02 -13.03
N ALA A 96 -12.03 10.33 -11.94
CA ALA A 96 -12.64 10.80 -10.69
C ALA A 96 -12.99 12.29 -10.72
N GLY A 97 -12.53 13.05 -11.70
CA GLY A 97 -12.76 14.50 -11.81
C GLY A 97 -11.78 15.34 -11.01
N ILE A 98 -10.68 14.76 -10.53
CA ILE A 98 -9.61 15.50 -9.86
C ILE A 98 -8.68 16.11 -10.93
N PRO A 99 -8.36 17.41 -10.82
CA PRO A 99 -7.67 18.14 -11.89
C PRO A 99 -6.24 17.65 -12.13
N ASP A 100 -5.71 18.03 -13.28
CA ASP A 100 -4.34 17.74 -13.72
C ASP A 100 -3.27 18.50 -12.93
N THR A 101 -3.66 19.59 -12.28
CA THR A 101 -2.81 20.37 -11.38
C THR A 101 -2.47 19.63 -10.08
N THR A 102 -3.25 18.60 -9.69
CA THR A 102 -2.94 17.76 -8.55
C THR A 102 -1.88 16.72 -8.94
N PRO A 103 -0.68 16.73 -8.34
CA PRO A 103 0.33 15.71 -8.58
C PRO A 103 -0.11 14.35 -8.05
N LEU A 104 0.26 13.30 -8.79
CA LEU A 104 0.03 11.91 -8.38
C LEU A 104 1.28 11.07 -8.64
N TYR A 105 1.61 10.21 -7.70
CA TYR A 105 2.66 9.21 -7.84
C TYR A 105 2.28 7.87 -7.23
N GLY A 106 2.96 6.82 -7.68
CA GLY A 106 2.83 5.48 -7.15
C GLY A 106 3.95 5.14 -6.18
N VAL A 107 3.65 4.31 -5.18
CA VAL A 107 4.63 3.76 -4.26
C VAL A 107 4.53 2.24 -4.20
N ASN A 108 5.68 1.57 -4.22
CA ASN A 108 5.77 0.13 -4.00
C ASN A 108 6.64 -0.14 -2.77
N ARG A 109 5.99 -0.60 -1.71
CA ARG A 109 6.61 -1.17 -0.52
C ARG A 109 5.99 -2.54 -0.25
N LEU A 110 5.89 -3.35 -1.29
CA LEU A 110 5.25 -4.67 -1.27
C LEU A 110 3.84 -4.60 -0.63
N CYS A 111 3.46 -5.60 0.17
CA CYS A 111 2.11 -5.68 0.74
C CYS A 111 1.70 -4.48 1.63
N SER A 112 2.66 -3.66 2.07
CA SER A 112 2.39 -2.46 2.87
C SER A 112 2.31 -1.16 2.05
N SER A 113 2.26 -1.23 0.71
CA SER A 113 2.26 -0.05 -0.17
C SER A 113 1.10 0.91 0.11
N GLY A 114 -0.10 0.40 0.37
CA GLY A 114 -1.25 1.24 0.70
C GLY A 114 -1.07 2.00 2.02
N LEU A 115 -0.56 1.35 3.06
CA LEU A 115 -0.23 2.01 4.32
C LEU A 115 0.91 3.02 4.14
N GLN A 116 1.93 2.67 3.33
CA GLN A 116 3.02 3.58 3.01
C GLN A 116 2.51 4.85 2.29
N ALA A 117 1.56 4.72 1.37
CA ALA A 117 0.95 5.86 0.69
C ALA A 117 0.28 6.82 1.69
N VAL A 118 -0.52 6.29 2.62
CA VAL A 118 -1.14 7.10 3.69
C VAL A 118 -0.07 7.76 4.58
N ALA A 119 0.96 7.00 4.99
CA ALA A 119 2.05 7.54 5.82
C ALA A 119 2.82 8.64 5.09
N THR A 120 3.03 8.52 3.78
CA THR A 120 3.73 9.54 2.97
C THR A 120 2.91 10.84 2.93
N ILE A 121 1.63 10.78 2.60
CA ILE A 121 0.74 11.95 2.63
C ILE A 121 0.71 12.59 4.04
N THR A 122 0.61 11.77 5.08
CA THR A 122 0.66 12.26 6.47
C THR A 122 1.95 13.03 6.75
N ASN A 123 3.08 12.55 6.25
CA ASN A 123 4.38 13.22 6.45
C ASN A 123 4.49 14.53 5.66
N SER A 124 3.96 14.59 4.43
CA SER A 124 3.90 15.83 3.65
C SER A 124 3.04 16.90 4.36
N ILE A 125 1.92 16.51 4.98
CA ILE A 125 1.09 17.42 5.79
C ILE A 125 1.87 17.90 7.02
N ARG A 126 2.52 16.99 7.75
CA ARG A 126 3.34 17.36 8.94
C ARG A 126 4.51 18.27 8.61
N ALA A 127 5.10 18.09 7.42
CA ALA A 127 6.18 18.94 6.94
C ALA A 127 5.70 20.34 6.48
N GLY A 128 4.37 20.54 6.36
CA GLY A 128 3.79 21.77 5.87
C GLY A 128 3.88 21.97 4.35
N GLU A 129 4.16 20.89 3.61
CA GLU A 129 4.21 20.91 2.15
C GLU A 129 2.81 20.97 1.52
N ILE A 130 1.85 20.29 2.15
CA ILE A 130 0.44 20.27 1.76
C ILE A 130 -0.45 20.33 3.01
N GLU A 131 -1.71 20.71 2.83
CA GLU A 131 -2.74 20.71 3.89
C GLU A 131 -3.70 19.53 3.75
N CYS A 132 -3.89 19.03 2.53
CA CYS A 132 -4.83 17.97 2.20
C CYS A 132 -4.32 17.09 1.07
N GLY A 133 -4.41 15.78 1.25
CA GLY A 133 -4.03 14.80 0.22
C GLY A 133 -4.78 13.49 0.35
N ILE A 134 -4.63 12.63 -0.64
CA ILE A 134 -5.23 11.29 -0.68
C ILE A 134 -4.13 10.24 -0.69
N GLY A 135 -4.13 9.39 0.32
CA GLY A 135 -3.30 8.18 0.38
C GLY A 135 -4.15 6.92 0.23
N GLY A 136 -3.77 6.01 -0.64
CA GLY A 136 -4.53 4.78 -0.84
C GLY A 136 -3.76 3.72 -1.62
N GLY A 137 -4.47 2.76 -2.20
CA GLY A 137 -3.87 1.72 -3.03
C GLY A 137 -4.91 1.04 -3.92
N VAL A 138 -4.41 0.39 -4.96
CA VAL A 138 -5.21 -0.44 -5.85
C VAL A 138 -4.39 -1.64 -6.30
N GLU A 139 -5.00 -2.82 -6.37
CA GLU A 139 -4.34 -4.02 -6.86
C GLU A 139 -5.30 -4.92 -7.61
N SER A 140 -4.87 -5.45 -8.74
CA SER A 140 -5.61 -6.46 -9.50
C SER A 140 -4.75 -7.71 -9.71
N MET A 141 -4.88 -8.67 -8.83
CA MET A 141 -4.23 -9.97 -8.97
C MET A 141 -4.88 -10.86 -10.06
N SER A 142 -5.94 -10.37 -10.69
CA SER A 142 -6.57 -11.00 -11.86
C SER A 142 -5.83 -10.66 -13.15
N LEU A 143 -5.49 -9.39 -13.34
CA LEU A 143 -4.87 -8.85 -14.55
C LEU A 143 -3.33 -8.84 -14.47
N PHE A 144 -2.80 -8.72 -13.26
CA PHE A 144 -1.35 -8.67 -13.01
C PHE A 144 -0.95 -9.84 -12.09
N SER A 145 0.07 -10.57 -12.50
CA SER A 145 0.52 -11.77 -11.79
C SER A 145 1.61 -11.43 -10.75
N MET A 146 1.56 -12.09 -9.61
CA MET A 146 2.70 -12.11 -8.67
C MET A 146 3.88 -12.92 -9.22
N MET A 147 3.61 -13.88 -10.11
CA MET A 147 4.63 -14.67 -10.78
C MET A 147 5.27 -13.81 -11.87
N GLY A 148 6.60 -13.78 -11.89
CA GLY A 148 7.34 -13.01 -12.91
C GLY A 148 7.59 -11.54 -12.57
N GLN A 149 7.39 -11.12 -11.31
CA GLN A 149 7.82 -9.80 -10.85
C GLN A 149 9.34 -9.64 -10.89
N VAL A 150 10.05 -10.72 -10.67
CA VAL A 150 11.49 -10.83 -10.84
C VAL A 150 11.75 -12.00 -11.76
N ASP A 151 12.48 -11.80 -12.85
CA ASP A 151 12.97 -12.87 -13.69
C ASP A 151 14.22 -13.49 -13.04
N PRO A 152 14.14 -14.75 -12.57
CA PRO A 152 15.29 -15.38 -11.94
C PRO A 152 16.53 -15.47 -12.85
N SER A 153 16.34 -15.57 -14.17
CA SER A 153 17.45 -15.64 -15.12
C SER A 153 18.19 -14.31 -15.29
N ALA A 154 17.61 -13.21 -14.89
CA ALA A 154 18.21 -11.88 -14.92
C ALA A 154 18.98 -11.53 -13.63
N LEU A 155 18.94 -12.39 -12.61
CA LEU A 155 19.65 -12.19 -11.35
C LEU A 155 21.11 -12.65 -11.46
N SER A 156 22.01 -11.96 -10.77
CA SER A 156 23.40 -12.39 -10.65
C SER A 156 23.53 -13.59 -9.71
N ASP A 157 24.56 -14.41 -9.94
CA ASP A 157 24.86 -15.58 -9.09
C ASP A 157 25.06 -15.18 -7.62
N GLN A 158 25.56 -13.99 -7.35
CA GLN A 158 25.74 -13.45 -6.01
C GLN A 158 24.44 -13.40 -5.17
N VAL A 159 23.27 -13.29 -5.82
CA VAL A 159 21.98 -13.32 -5.11
C VAL A 159 21.74 -14.70 -4.52
N TYR A 160 22.09 -15.76 -5.26
CA TYR A 160 21.90 -17.14 -4.83
C TYR A 160 22.92 -17.57 -3.78
N GLU A 161 24.12 -16.99 -3.81
CA GLU A 161 25.18 -17.23 -2.85
C GLU A 161 24.99 -16.50 -1.51
N HIS A 162 24.25 -15.39 -1.52
CA HIS A 162 24.04 -14.58 -0.33
C HIS A 162 22.75 -14.96 0.40
N ASP A 163 22.85 -15.50 1.61
CA ASP A 163 21.73 -16.07 2.39
C ASP A 163 20.51 -15.12 2.50
N GLN A 164 20.69 -13.86 2.82
CA GLN A 164 19.59 -12.91 2.97
C GLN A 164 18.99 -12.49 1.62
N ALA A 165 19.81 -12.32 0.58
CA ALA A 165 19.33 -11.96 -0.74
C ALA A 165 18.51 -13.10 -1.36
N ASN A 166 18.98 -14.33 -1.24
CA ASN A 166 18.27 -15.52 -1.73
C ASN A 166 16.91 -15.70 -1.04
N LYS A 167 16.81 -15.41 0.25
CA LYS A 167 15.54 -15.45 1.00
C LYS A 167 14.47 -14.50 0.47
N CYS A 168 14.84 -13.45 -0.26
CA CYS A 168 13.86 -12.57 -0.92
C CYS A 168 13.06 -13.26 -2.03
N LEU A 169 13.54 -14.41 -2.53
CA LEU A 169 12.87 -15.20 -3.55
C LEU A 169 11.87 -16.22 -2.97
N LEU A 170 11.81 -16.37 -1.64
CA LEU A 170 10.90 -17.32 -1.00
C LEU A 170 9.43 -16.90 -1.21
N PRO A 171 8.58 -17.81 -1.70
CA PRO A 171 7.15 -17.55 -1.79
C PRO A 171 6.53 -17.32 -0.41
N MET A 172 5.53 -16.44 -0.33
CA MET A 172 4.85 -16.11 0.93
C MET A 172 4.19 -17.31 1.60
N GLY A 173 3.72 -18.31 0.83
CA GLY A 173 3.24 -19.57 1.36
C GLY A 173 4.31 -20.30 2.19
N MET A 174 5.54 -20.36 1.68
CA MET A 174 6.66 -20.98 2.41
C MET A 174 7.04 -20.22 3.67
N THR A 175 7.03 -18.88 3.63
CA THR A 175 7.28 -18.08 4.85
C THR A 175 6.19 -18.30 5.90
N SER A 176 4.93 -18.47 5.49
CA SER A 176 3.82 -18.79 6.38
C SER A 176 4.00 -20.18 7.03
N GLU A 177 4.38 -21.20 6.25
CA GLU A 177 4.67 -22.53 6.79
C GLU A 177 5.84 -22.50 7.79
N ASN A 178 6.92 -21.78 7.48
CA ASN A 178 8.06 -21.61 8.39
C ASN A 178 7.65 -20.96 9.72
N VAL A 179 6.72 -19.99 9.68
CA VAL A 179 6.16 -19.37 10.89
C VAL A 179 5.32 -20.37 11.67
N ALA A 180 4.46 -21.13 10.98
CA ALA A 180 3.62 -22.14 11.63
C ALA A 180 4.47 -23.20 12.33
N GLU A 181 5.51 -23.71 11.67
CA GLU A 181 6.45 -24.67 12.25
C GLU A 181 7.17 -24.07 13.47
N LYS A 182 7.77 -22.88 13.32
CA LYS A 182 8.55 -22.21 14.37
C LYS A 182 7.75 -21.97 15.64
N TYR A 183 6.47 -21.62 15.52
CA TYR A 183 5.61 -21.26 16.66
C TYR A 183 4.61 -22.38 17.04
N GLY A 184 4.68 -23.54 16.39
CA GLY A 184 3.80 -24.67 16.68
C GLY A 184 2.33 -24.41 16.35
N ILE A 185 2.04 -23.61 15.31
CA ILE A 185 0.66 -23.32 14.88
C ILE A 185 0.12 -24.52 14.10
N THR A 186 -0.90 -25.15 14.65
CA THR A 186 -1.51 -26.34 14.04
C THR A 186 -2.43 -25.97 12.86
N ARG A 187 -2.65 -26.95 11.97
CA ARG A 187 -3.61 -26.79 10.87
C ARG A 187 -5.02 -26.42 11.35
N ALA A 188 -5.48 -27.00 12.45
CA ALA A 188 -6.79 -26.72 13.02
C ALA A 188 -6.92 -25.25 13.46
N GLN A 189 -5.88 -24.67 14.06
CA GLN A 189 -5.85 -23.24 14.41
C GLN A 189 -5.89 -22.33 13.18
N GLN A 190 -5.16 -22.69 12.11
CA GLN A 190 -5.17 -21.95 10.86
C GLN A 190 -6.56 -21.98 10.19
N ASP A 191 -7.19 -23.14 10.14
CA ASP A 191 -8.52 -23.32 9.56
C ASP A 191 -9.59 -22.59 10.40
N GLN A 192 -9.48 -22.59 11.74
CA GLN A 192 -10.38 -21.86 12.62
C GLN A 192 -10.27 -20.34 12.39
N MET A 193 -9.06 -19.80 12.30
CA MET A 193 -8.84 -18.39 12.00
C MET A 193 -9.42 -18.00 10.62
N ALA A 194 -9.23 -18.84 9.61
CA ALA A 194 -9.78 -18.60 8.29
C ALA A 194 -11.32 -18.61 8.30
N PHE A 195 -11.92 -19.54 9.02
CA PHE A 195 -13.39 -19.61 9.19
C PHE A 195 -13.95 -18.37 9.88
N GLU A 196 -13.33 -17.93 10.98
CA GLU A 196 -13.76 -16.73 11.72
C GLU A 196 -13.61 -15.44 10.90
N SER A 197 -12.58 -15.38 10.04
CA SER A 197 -12.32 -14.23 9.17
C SER A 197 -13.29 -14.13 8.00
N HIS A 198 -13.84 -15.27 7.53
CA HIS A 198 -14.75 -15.33 6.39
C HIS A 198 -16.18 -14.96 6.78
#